data_365cf75c5f9c319132ccffe6a482998a
#
_entry.id   365cf75c5f9c319132ccffe6a482998a
#
_cell.length_a   1.000
_cell.length_b   1.000
_cell.length_c   1.000
_cell.angle_alpha   90.00
_cell.angle_beta   90.00
_cell.angle_gamma   90.00
#
_symmetry.space_group_name_H-M   'P 1'
#
loop_
_entity.id
_entity.type
_entity.pdbx_description
1 polymer ?
#
loop_
_entity_poly.entity_id
_entity_poly.type
_entity_poly.pdbx_seq_one_letter_code
_entity_poly.pdbx_strand_id
1 'polypeptide(L)'
;MKSVKISLIVAIQNIRKWRTNYRIWILVILTMIFVQCYTKEISTNALAMGMKSSPWLYPFLYTDRYIRILFMLPLIFIYCDAPFIDKNQIYILMRCKRKLWSIGQIIYIFMTSAMYFSLIAAMTIVLNIRNIEYMNDWGKVLGTLAFSNVPLVKGTAV
;
A
#
# COMPACT_ATOMS: atom_id res chain seq x y z
N MET A 1 -21.16 -21.66 8.97
CA MET A 1 -21.43 -20.22 8.82
C MET A 1 -21.21 -19.39 10.07
N LYS A 2 -21.57 -19.81 11.29
CA LYS A 2 -21.34 -19.05 12.55
C LYS A 2 -19.84 -18.81 12.84
N SER A 3 -18.95 -19.77 12.59
CA SER A 3 -17.50 -19.66 12.87
C SER A 3 -16.80 -18.58 12.01
N VAL A 4 -17.11 -18.49 10.73
CA VAL A 4 -16.52 -17.48 9.82
C VAL A 4 -16.96 -16.07 10.23
N LYS A 5 -18.21 -15.89 10.63
CA LYS A 5 -18.70 -14.60 11.14
C LYS A 5 -17.94 -14.14 12.37
N ILE A 6 -17.61 -15.04 13.30
CA ILE A 6 -16.85 -14.70 14.51
C ILE A 6 -15.41 -14.26 14.13
N SER A 7 -14.72 -15.00 13.27
CA SER A 7 -13.37 -14.64 12.81
C SER A 7 -13.36 -13.29 12.09
N LEU A 8 -14.38 -12.99 11.30
CA LEU A 8 -14.53 -11.73 10.60
C LEU A 8 -14.80 -10.55 11.55
N ILE A 9 -15.60 -10.76 12.59
CA ILE A 9 -15.84 -9.76 13.64
C ILE A 9 -14.54 -9.44 14.37
N VAL A 10 -13.70 -10.43 14.68
CA VAL A 10 -12.39 -10.23 15.31
C VAL A 10 -11.47 -9.40 14.40
N ALA A 11 -11.42 -9.69 13.10
CA ALA A 11 -10.64 -8.93 12.14
C ALA A 11 -11.09 -7.46 12.06
N ILE A 12 -12.41 -7.22 11.96
CA ILE A 12 -12.97 -5.87 11.89
C ILE A 12 -12.71 -5.08 13.18
N GLN A 13 -12.79 -5.72 14.35
CA GLN A 13 -12.45 -5.07 15.61
C GLN A 13 -11.00 -4.61 15.66
N ASN A 14 -10.07 -5.38 15.10
CA ASN A 14 -8.66 -4.98 15.01
C ASN A 14 -8.48 -3.79 14.05
N ILE A 15 -9.17 -3.76 12.90
CA ILE A 15 -9.15 -2.61 11.99
C ILE A 15 -9.74 -1.36 12.66
N ARG A 16 -10.79 -1.50 13.46
CA ARG A 16 -11.41 -0.36 14.16
C ARG A 16 -10.46 0.32 15.14
N LYS A 17 -9.49 -0.39 15.68
CA LYS A 17 -8.43 0.16 16.55
C LYS A 17 -7.49 1.12 15.82
N TRP A 18 -7.42 1.06 14.50
CA TRP A 18 -6.62 1.96 13.69
C TRP A 18 -6.97 3.43 13.89
N ARG A 19 -8.25 3.71 14.14
CA ARG A 19 -8.74 5.07 14.34
C ARG A 19 -8.09 5.76 15.53
N THR A 20 -7.73 5.00 16.55
CA THR A 20 -7.12 5.53 17.78
C THR A 20 -5.59 5.45 17.76
N ASN A 21 -5.01 4.74 16.81
CA ASN A 21 -3.57 4.54 16.75
C ASN A 21 -2.93 5.58 15.81
N TYR A 22 -2.24 6.59 16.41
CA TYR A 22 -1.56 7.65 15.68
C TYR A 22 -0.46 7.15 14.74
N ARG A 23 0.17 5.99 15.03
CA ARG A 23 1.24 5.40 14.20
C ARG A 23 0.75 5.11 12.79
N ILE A 24 -0.49 4.68 12.62
CA ILE A 24 -1.07 4.36 11.32
C ILE A 24 -1.21 5.63 10.48
N TRP A 25 -1.62 6.74 11.09
CA TRP A 25 -1.72 8.02 10.39
C TRP A 25 -0.37 8.53 9.94
N ILE A 26 0.67 8.39 10.77
CA ILE A 26 2.05 8.74 10.39
C ILE A 26 2.51 7.90 9.20
N LEU A 27 2.23 6.59 9.20
CA LEU A 27 2.61 5.70 8.11
C LEU A 27 1.87 6.02 6.81
N VAL A 28 0.59 6.41 6.89
CA VAL A 28 -0.18 6.85 5.72
C VAL A 28 0.43 8.12 5.12
N ILE A 29 0.75 9.12 5.95
CA ILE A 29 1.39 10.36 5.50
C ILE A 29 2.77 10.07 4.90
N LEU A 30 3.58 9.24 5.53
CA LEU A 30 4.89 8.84 5.03
C LEU A 30 4.80 8.14 3.67
N THR A 31 3.84 7.22 3.53
CA THR A 31 3.57 6.54 2.26
C THR A 31 3.16 7.52 1.17
N MET A 32 2.32 8.52 1.51
CA MET A 32 1.92 9.57 0.58
C MET A 32 3.11 10.39 0.09
N ILE A 33 4.02 10.78 0.99
CA ILE A 33 5.24 11.52 0.64
C ILE A 33 6.12 10.68 -0.29
N PHE A 34 6.31 9.40 -0.01
CA PHE A 34 7.10 8.51 -0.86
C PHE A 34 6.49 8.37 -2.27
N VAL A 35 5.18 8.12 -2.36
CA VAL A 35 4.49 8.05 -3.65
C VAL A 35 4.67 9.37 -4.40
N GLN A 36 4.52 10.51 -3.75
CA GLN A 36 4.67 11.81 -4.39
C GLN A 36 6.10 12.05 -4.91
N CYS A 37 7.12 11.74 -4.12
CA CYS A 37 8.51 11.91 -4.54
C CYS A 37 8.83 11.12 -5.80
N TYR A 38 8.44 9.83 -5.84
CA TYR A 38 8.76 8.96 -6.98
C TYR A 38 7.88 9.21 -8.20
N THR A 39 6.60 9.52 -8.03
CA THR A 39 5.72 9.78 -9.17
C THR A 39 5.93 11.15 -9.79
N LYS A 40 6.36 12.14 -9.00
CA LYS A 40 6.63 13.49 -9.51
C LYS A 40 7.74 13.50 -10.56
N GLU A 41 8.81 12.77 -10.34
CA GLU A 41 9.95 12.70 -11.28
C GLU A 41 9.51 12.11 -12.63
N ILE A 42 8.72 11.04 -12.61
CA ILE A 42 8.19 10.43 -13.83
C ILE A 42 7.24 11.40 -14.54
N SER A 43 6.36 12.05 -13.79
CA SER A 43 5.37 12.99 -14.34
C SER A 43 6.03 14.24 -14.94
N THR A 44 7.07 14.80 -14.31
CA THR A 44 7.79 15.96 -14.84
C THR A 44 8.56 15.62 -16.10
N ASN A 45 9.20 14.45 -16.16
CA ASN A 45 9.90 13.99 -17.36
C ASN A 45 8.93 13.73 -18.52
N ALA A 46 7.76 13.17 -18.25
CA ALA A 46 6.70 12.98 -19.24
C ALA A 46 6.21 14.31 -19.81
N LEU A 47 5.98 15.31 -18.97
CA LEU A 47 5.58 16.65 -19.37
C LEU A 47 6.64 17.36 -20.21
N ALA A 48 7.92 17.22 -19.85
CA ALA A 48 9.03 17.80 -20.61
C ALA A 48 9.12 17.22 -22.04
N MET A 49 8.66 15.97 -22.23
CA MET A 49 8.55 15.33 -23.54
C MET A 49 7.23 15.63 -24.26
N GLY A 50 6.37 16.48 -23.67
CA GLY A 50 5.04 16.78 -24.22
C GLY A 50 4.06 15.62 -24.21
N MET A 51 4.33 14.58 -23.41
CA MET A 51 3.50 13.37 -23.30
C MET A 51 2.80 13.33 -21.95
N LYS A 52 1.58 12.80 -21.93
CA LYS A 52 0.84 12.54 -20.71
C LYS A 52 1.16 11.15 -20.17
N SER A 53 1.12 11.00 -18.85
CA SER A 53 1.38 9.75 -18.17
C SER A 53 0.16 8.84 -18.18
N SER A 54 0.36 7.54 -18.26
CA SER A 54 -0.71 6.53 -18.12
C SER A 54 -1.13 6.37 -16.67
N PRO A 55 -2.42 6.05 -16.36
CA PRO A 55 -2.89 5.76 -15.01
C PRO A 55 -2.23 4.50 -14.39
N TRP A 56 -1.64 3.64 -15.21
CA TRP A 56 -0.98 2.38 -14.80
C TRP A 56 0.41 2.57 -14.18
N LEU A 57 0.67 3.73 -13.57
CA LEU A 57 1.94 4.02 -12.90
C LEU A 57 2.17 3.14 -11.67
N TYR A 58 1.10 2.73 -11.00
CA TYR A 58 1.15 1.94 -9.78
C TYR A 58 1.93 0.61 -9.91
N PRO A 59 1.66 -0.27 -10.88
CA PRO A 59 2.45 -1.50 -11.05
C PRO A 59 3.91 -1.23 -11.35
N PHE A 60 4.21 -0.14 -12.04
CA PHE A 60 5.56 0.23 -12.44
C PHE A 60 6.43 0.62 -11.26
N LEU A 61 5.87 1.22 -10.20
CA LEU A 61 6.59 1.53 -8.96
C LEU A 61 7.21 0.30 -8.30
N TYR A 62 6.65 -0.88 -8.50
CA TYR A 62 7.17 -2.13 -7.92
C TYR A 62 8.23 -2.83 -8.78
N THR A 63 8.55 -2.30 -9.94
CA THR A 63 9.60 -2.85 -10.81
C THR A 63 10.98 -2.64 -10.20
N ASP A 64 11.23 -1.49 -9.61
CA ASP A 64 12.48 -1.19 -8.92
C ASP A 64 12.57 -1.89 -7.57
N ARG A 65 13.70 -2.57 -7.31
CA ARG A 65 13.97 -3.32 -6.07
C ARG A 65 13.94 -2.41 -4.84
N TYR A 66 14.58 -1.24 -4.93
CA TYR A 66 14.71 -0.31 -3.79
C TYR A 66 13.36 0.31 -3.43
N ILE A 67 12.60 0.72 -4.43
CA ILE A 67 11.25 1.28 -4.23
C ILE A 67 10.34 0.22 -3.62
N ARG A 68 10.42 -1.03 -4.07
CA ARG A 68 9.65 -2.15 -3.51
C ARG A 68 9.93 -2.34 -2.03
N ILE A 69 11.22 -2.37 -1.63
CA ILE A 69 11.59 -2.51 -0.22
C ILE A 69 11.05 -1.34 0.60
N LEU A 70 11.19 -0.12 0.08
CA LEU A 70 10.73 1.08 0.75
C LEU A 70 9.21 1.07 1.02
N PHE A 71 8.41 0.61 0.05
CA PHE A 71 6.96 0.48 0.23
C PHE A 71 6.55 -0.70 1.12
N MET A 72 7.39 -1.72 1.27
CA MET A 72 7.13 -2.81 2.21
C MET A 72 7.41 -2.42 3.67
N LEU A 73 8.28 -1.45 3.92
CA LEU A 73 8.66 -0.99 5.27
C LEU A 73 7.44 -0.54 6.10
N PRO A 74 6.57 0.37 5.64
CA PRO A 74 5.37 0.77 6.39
C PRO A 74 4.44 -0.39 6.70
N LEU A 75 4.32 -1.35 5.79
CA LEU A 75 3.51 -2.54 6.00
C LEU A 75 4.05 -3.40 7.16
N ILE A 76 5.37 -3.58 7.23
CA ILE A 76 6.03 -4.28 8.33
C ILE A 76 5.75 -3.56 9.66
N PHE A 77 5.83 -2.23 9.70
CA PHE A 77 5.52 -1.44 10.89
C PHE A 77 4.06 -1.58 11.33
N ILE A 78 3.12 -1.69 10.40
CA ILE A 78 1.71 -1.96 10.73
C ILE A 78 1.57 -3.32 11.42
N TYR A 79 2.36 -4.31 11.00
CA TYR A 79 2.30 -5.67 11.56
C TYR A 79 3.16 -5.88 12.82
N CYS A 80 4.02 -4.95 13.15
CA CYS A 80 4.90 -5.07 14.32
C CYS A 80 4.11 -5.25 15.63
N ASP A 81 2.92 -4.68 15.71
CA ASP A 81 2.04 -4.79 16.87
C ASP A 81 1.06 -6.00 16.80
N ALA A 82 1.12 -6.79 15.74
CA ALA A 82 0.30 -8.00 15.62
C ALA A 82 1.04 -9.22 16.23
N PRO A 83 0.36 -10.10 16.96
CA PRO A 83 -1.05 -10.09 17.33
C PRO A 83 -1.33 -9.10 18.47
N PHE A 84 -2.33 -8.24 18.30
CA PHE A 84 -2.70 -7.22 19.30
C PHE A 84 -3.14 -7.87 20.60
N ILE A 85 -2.24 -7.92 21.59
CA ILE A 85 -2.48 -8.49 22.91
C ILE A 85 -3.00 -7.38 23.83
N ASP A 86 -4.30 -7.12 23.76
CA ASP A 86 -4.99 -6.19 24.65
C ASP A 86 -5.51 -6.89 25.91
N LYS A 87 -5.75 -6.12 26.96
CA LYS A 87 -6.38 -6.61 28.21
C LYS A 87 -7.72 -7.32 27.94
N ASN A 88 -8.46 -6.92 26.93
CA ASN A 88 -9.74 -7.52 26.55
C ASN A 88 -9.63 -8.79 25.73
N GLN A 89 -8.44 -9.13 25.26
CA GLN A 89 -8.21 -10.28 24.39
C GLN A 89 -8.42 -11.62 25.12
N ILE A 90 -8.13 -11.65 26.41
CA ILE A 90 -8.35 -12.84 27.25
C ILE A 90 -9.83 -13.22 27.22
N TYR A 91 -10.74 -12.25 27.32
CA TYR A 91 -12.19 -12.47 27.25
C TYR A 91 -12.64 -12.95 25.87
N ILE A 92 -12.02 -12.43 24.80
CA ILE A 92 -12.31 -12.86 23.43
C ILE A 92 -11.83 -14.30 23.22
N LEU A 93 -10.63 -14.67 23.73
CA LEU A 93 -10.10 -16.02 23.65
C LEU A 93 -10.94 -17.04 24.42
N MET A 94 -11.50 -16.65 25.56
CA MET A 94 -12.41 -17.51 26.33
C MET A 94 -13.73 -17.77 25.60
N ARG A 95 -14.25 -16.76 24.87
CA ARG A 95 -15.51 -16.87 24.09
C ARG A 95 -15.32 -17.49 22.72
N CYS A 96 -14.18 -17.20 22.06
CA CYS A 96 -13.85 -17.73 20.74
C CYS A 96 -12.78 -18.79 20.91
N LYS A 97 -13.00 -20.00 20.42
CA LYS A 97 -11.98 -21.05 20.40
C LYS A 97 -10.69 -20.50 19.77
N ARG A 98 -9.53 -20.89 20.32
CA ARG A 98 -8.19 -20.42 19.87
C ARG A 98 -7.99 -20.46 18.34
N LYS A 99 -8.51 -21.50 17.68
CA LYS A 99 -8.46 -21.63 16.22
C LYS A 99 -9.21 -20.51 15.48
N LEU A 100 -10.40 -20.11 15.97
CA LEU A 100 -11.19 -19.06 15.32
C LEU A 100 -10.55 -17.67 15.49
N TRP A 101 -9.91 -17.44 16.61
CA TRP A 101 -9.13 -16.22 16.83
C TRP A 101 -7.93 -16.13 15.87
N SER A 102 -7.15 -17.23 15.72
CA SER A 102 -6.01 -17.29 14.81
C SER A 102 -6.42 -17.03 13.36
N ILE A 103 -7.52 -17.63 12.90
CA ILE A 103 -8.08 -17.36 11.58
C ILE A 103 -8.48 -15.87 11.44
N GLY A 104 -9.04 -15.27 12.49
CA GLY A 104 -9.36 -13.85 12.51
C GLY A 104 -8.14 -12.96 12.32
N GLN A 105 -6.98 -13.33 12.89
CA GLN A 105 -5.72 -12.60 12.68
C GLN A 105 -5.20 -12.73 11.24
N ILE A 106 -5.30 -13.90 10.63
CA ILE A 106 -4.92 -14.11 9.22
C ILE A 106 -5.79 -13.25 8.31
N ILE A 107 -7.12 -13.25 8.53
CA ILE A 107 -8.05 -12.39 7.77
C ILE A 107 -7.70 -10.92 7.95
N TYR A 108 -7.39 -10.50 9.18
CA TYR A 108 -6.95 -9.13 9.46
C TYR A 108 -5.71 -8.75 8.65
N ILE A 109 -4.67 -9.58 8.64
CA ILE A 109 -3.44 -9.35 7.87
C ILE A 109 -3.75 -9.20 6.39
N PHE A 110 -4.57 -10.09 5.83
CA PHE A 110 -4.95 -10.05 4.43
C PHE A 110 -5.73 -8.77 4.08
N MET A 111 -6.73 -8.42 4.88
CA MET A 111 -7.51 -7.19 4.68
C MET A 111 -6.65 -5.94 4.78
N THR A 112 -5.74 -5.89 5.75
CA THR A 112 -4.81 -4.78 5.95
C THR A 112 -3.89 -4.60 4.76
N SER A 113 -3.31 -5.69 4.26
CA SER A 113 -2.47 -5.65 3.05
C SER A 113 -3.25 -5.14 1.84
N ALA A 114 -4.46 -5.66 1.62
CA ALA A 114 -5.30 -5.22 0.51
C ALA A 114 -5.64 -3.72 0.61
N MET A 115 -5.99 -3.23 1.81
CA MET A 115 -6.24 -1.81 2.05
C MET A 115 -5.00 -0.95 1.79
N TYR A 116 -3.83 -1.40 2.22
CA TYR A 116 -2.57 -0.68 2.03
C TYR A 116 -2.20 -0.55 0.54
N PHE A 117 -2.23 -1.64 -0.21
CA PHE A 117 -1.94 -1.61 -1.64
C PHE A 117 -2.97 -0.81 -2.43
N SER A 118 -4.26 -0.90 -2.06
CA SER A 118 -5.32 -0.08 -2.63
C SER A 118 -5.10 1.42 -2.36
N LEU A 119 -4.61 1.76 -1.17
CA LEU A 119 -4.28 3.14 -0.81
C LEU A 119 -3.13 3.68 -1.68
N ILE A 120 -2.05 2.91 -1.87
CA ILE A 120 -0.95 3.32 -2.76
C ILE A 120 -1.45 3.53 -4.19
N ALA A 121 -2.26 2.59 -4.71
CA ALA A 121 -2.84 2.71 -6.05
C ALA A 121 -3.73 3.96 -6.19
N ALA A 122 -4.58 4.24 -5.21
CA ALA A 122 -5.41 5.43 -5.20
C ALA A 122 -4.56 6.72 -5.14
N MET A 123 -3.51 6.74 -4.31
CA MET A 123 -2.61 7.89 -4.18
C MET A 123 -1.86 8.17 -5.49
N THR A 124 -1.39 7.15 -6.21
CA THR A 124 -0.73 7.34 -7.51
C THR A 124 -1.65 8.01 -8.53
N ILE A 125 -2.93 7.63 -8.54
CA ILE A 125 -3.93 8.22 -9.44
C ILE A 125 -4.25 9.65 -9.02
N VAL A 126 -4.54 9.89 -7.74
CA VAL A 126 -4.95 11.21 -7.24
C VAL A 126 -3.85 12.25 -7.42
N LEU A 127 -2.59 11.90 -7.10
CA LEU A 127 -1.46 12.82 -7.21
C LEU A 127 -1.12 13.20 -8.66
N ASN A 128 -1.41 12.34 -9.61
CA ASN A 128 -1.10 12.55 -11.02
C ASN A 128 -2.32 12.90 -11.88
N ILE A 129 -3.48 13.15 -11.30
CA ILE A 129 -4.76 13.31 -12.00
C ILE A 129 -4.72 14.38 -13.11
N ARG A 130 -3.91 15.44 -12.95
CA ARG A 130 -3.74 16.50 -13.93
C ARG A 130 -2.94 16.08 -15.17
N ASN A 131 -2.08 15.07 -15.03
CA ASN A 131 -1.11 14.65 -16.04
C ASN A 131 -1.44 13.28 -16.62
N ILE A 132 -2.60 12.71 -16.26
CA ILE A 132 -3.04 11.39 -16.71
C ILE A 132 -3.87 11.54 -17.99
N GLU A 133 -3.53 10.71 -18.98
CA GLU A 133 -4.38 10.40 -20.11
C GLU A 133 -4.91 8.98 -19.98
N TYR A 134 -6.23 8.83 -20.03
CA TYR A 134 -6.85 7.50 -19.95
C TYR A 134 -6.62 6.74 -21.25
N MET A 135 -5.54 5.96 -21.28
CA MET A 135 -5.26 5.00 -22.33
C MET A 135 -5.44 3.59 -21.81
N ASN A 136 -5.97 2.70 -22.65
CA ASN A 136 -6.10 1.27 -22.29
C ASN A 136 -4.75 0.55 -22.25
N ASP A 137 -3.70 1.15 -22.85
CA ASP A 137 -2.35 0.61 -22.89
C ASP A 137 -1.43 1.31 -21.88
N TRP A 138 -0.26 0.74 -21.67
CA TRP A 138 0.80 1.28 -20.79
C TRP A 138 1.24 2.70 -21.16
N GLY A 139 0.86 3.17 -22.33
CA GLY A 139 1.28 4.45 -22.89
C GLY A 139 2.75 4.46 -23.33
N LYS A 140 3.09 5.39 -24.20
CA LYS A 140 4.46 5.47 -24.78
C LYS A 140 5.53 5.70 -23.70
N VAL A 141 5.24 6.50 -22.67
CA VAL A 141 6.19 6.85 -21.59
C VAL A 141 6.56 5.64 -20.74
N LEU A 142 5.58 4.87 -20.27
CA LEU A 142 5.83 3.68 -19.46
C LEU A 142 6.44 2.55 -20.30
N GLY A 143 6.04 2.44 -21.57
CA GLY A 143 6.61 1.49 -22.51
C GLY A 143 8.11 1.74 -22.74
N THR A 144 8.52 2.98 -23.01
CA THR A 144 9.94 3.32 -23.20
C THR A 144 10.75 3.15 -21.92
N LEU A 145 10.22 3.50 -20.76
CA LEU A 145 10.89 3.28 -19.45
C LEU A 145 11.05 1.79 -19.14
N ALA A 146 10.07 0.95 -19.47
CA ALA A 146 10.16 -0.49 -19.26
C ALA A 146 11.23 -1.15 -20.16
N PHE A 147 11.38 -0.67 -21.38
CA PHE A 147 12.39 -1.18 -22.32
C PHE A 147 13.80 -0.61 -22.10
N SER A 148 13.92 0.58 -21.51
CA SER A 148 15.23 1.25 -21.39
C SER A 148 16.08 0.79 -20.22
N ASN A 149 15.57 -0.06 -19.31
CA ASN A 149 16.25 -0.47 -18.06
C ASN A 149 16.86 0.68 -17.25
N VAL A 150 16.35 1.91 -17.44
CA VAL A 150 16.83 3.08 -16.71
C VAL A 150 16.29 2.99 -15.29
N PRO A 151 17.14 2.92 -14.25
CA PRO A 151 16.66 2.95 -12.89
C PRO A 151 15.92 4.27 -12.66
N LEU A 152 14.73 4.18 -12.05
CA LEU A 152 13.87 5.33 -11.70
C LEU A 152 14.57 6.34 -10.77
N VAL A 153 15.61 5.91 -10.09
CA VAL A 153 16.44 6.73 -9.22
C VAL A 153 17.73 7.10 -9.97
N LYS A 154 17.68 8.15 -10.78
CA LYS A 154 18.89 8.88 -11.17
C LYS A 154 19.36 9.74 -9.98
N GLY A 155 19.96 9.12 -9.02
CA GLY A 155 20.44 9.84 -7.84
C GLY A 155 21.83 9.43 -7.36
N THR A 156 22.54 8.54 -8.05
CA THR A 156 23.94 8.22 -7.75
C THR A 156 24.59 7.67 -9.02
N ALA A 157 24.80 8.54 -10.00
CA ALA A 157 25.84 8.32 -10.98
C ALA A 157 26.93 9.36 -10.68
N VAL A 158 27.88 8.99 -9.85
CA VAL A 158 29.24 9.51 -9.91
C VAL A 158 30.00 8.55 -10.77
#